data_1872d64c9881e6ceecb2fbfb55635ca6
#
_entry.id   1872d64c9881e6ceecb2fbfb55635ca6
#
_cell.length_a   1.000
_cell.length_b   1.000
_cell.length_c   1.000
_cell.angle_alpha   90.00
_cell.angle_beta   90.00
_cell.angle_gamma   90.00
#
_symmetry.space_group_name_H-M   'P 1'
#
loop_
_entity.id
_entity.type
_entity.pdbx_description
1 polymer ?
#
loop_
_entity_poly.entity_id
_entity_poly.type
_entity_poly.pdbx_seq_one_letter_code
_entity_poly.pdbx_strand_id
1 'polypeptide(L)'
;MSIWHKLLAAIGLRPLSAPRKYQVSESFQVTLTTLSQHEGRPEDELIQDLLAAGLTQYYSSDALLDQWETLSPRERDVAALVCLGYTNKEIGVKLHISPETAKTHLRNVLIKFNLHTRSELRLTLKHWDFSAWQP
;
A
#
# COMPACT_ATOMS: atom_id res chain seq x y z
N MET A 1 33.50 11.83 -20.08
CA MET A 1 32.95 10.63 -19.48
C MET A 1 33.40 10.55 -18.03
N SER A 2 32.46 10.47 -17.11
CA SER A 2 32.80 10.39 -15.70
C SER A 2 33.38 9.01 -15.34
N ILE A 3 34.21 8.96 -14.31
CA ILE A 3 34.81 7.74 -13.77
C ILE A 3 33.73 6.69 -13.45
N TRP A 4 32.54 7.13 -13.08
CA TRP A 4 31.38 6.27 -12.80
C TRP A 4 30.92 5.44 -14.01
N HIS A 5 30.93 5.99 -15.21
CA HIS A 5 30.58 5.25 -16.44
C HIS A 5 31.56 4.11 -16.74
N LYS A 6 32.85 4.32 -16.44
CA LYS A 6 33.87 3.28 -16.62
C LYS A 6 33.77 2.19 -15.56
N LEU A 7 33.40 2.55 -14.34
CA LEU A 7 33.21 1.62 -13.23
C LEU A 7 31.98 0.72 -13.47
N LEU A 8 30.85 1.30 -13.91
CA LEU A 8 29.64 0.58 -14.23
C LEU A 8 29.84 -0.40 -15.42
N ALA A 9 30.61 -0.03 -16.42
CA ALA A 9 30.96 -0.89 -17.53
C ALA A 9 31.86 -2.08 -17.09
N ALA A 10 32.76 -1.86 -16.12
CA ALA A 10 33.66 -2.89 -15.61
C ALA A 10 32.93 -3.99 -14.80
N ILE A 11 31.79 -3.68 -14.18
CA ILE A 11 30.96 -4.63 -13.43
C ILE A 11 29.78 -5.18 -14.24
N GLY A 12 29.78 -4.98 -15.57
CA GLY A 12 28.77 -5.53 -16.49
C GLY A 12 27.40 -4.83 -16.42
N LEU A 13 27.28 -3.74 -15.67
CA LEU A 13 26.07 -2.93 -15.69
C LEU A 13 26.11 -1.97 -16.87
N ARG A 14 25.20 -2.16 -17.82
CA ARG A 14 25.04 -1.21 -18.94
C ARG A 14 24.65 0.16 -18.38
N PRO A 15 25.31 1.24 -18.85
CA PRO A 15 24.82 2.58 -18.52
C PRO A 15 23.36 2.69 -18.95
N LEU A 16 22.54 3.25 -18.06
CA LEU A 16 21.14 3.53 -18.38
C LEU A 16 21.09 4.26 -19.72
N SER A 17 20.36 3.73 -20.67
CA SER A 17 20.10 4.38 -21.96
C SER A 17 19.61 5.81 -21.74
N ALA A 18 19.73 6.66 -22.77
CA ALA A 18 19.27 8.06 -22.73
C ALA A 18 17.97 8.23 -21.96
N PRO A 19 17.78 9.33 -21.23
CA PRO A 19 16.61 9.53 -20.39
C PRO A 19 15.32 9.30 -21.18
N ARG A 20 14.51 8.37 -20.74
CA ARG A 20 13.23 8.05 -21.38
C ARG A 20 12.27 9.21 -21.11
N LYS A 21 11.65 9.74 -22.17
CA LYS A 21 10.56 10.69 -22.05
C LYS A 21 9.25 9.93 -22.01
N TYR A 22 8.44 10.23 -21.01
CA TYR A 22 7.09 9.70 -20.89
C TYR A 22 6.09 10.82 -21.18
N GLN A 23 5.02 10.47 -21.90
CA GLN A 23 3.90 11.39 -22.10
C GLN A 23 2.90 11.21 -20.96
N VAL A 24 2.47 12.31 -20.37
CA VAL A 24 1.41 12.35 -19.36
C VAL A 24 0.18 13.03 -19.95
N SER A 25 -1.00 12.73 -19.42
CA SER A 25 -2.23 13.35 -19.88
C SER A 25 -2.22 14.87 -19.67
N GLU A 26 -2.94 15.59 -20.52
CA GLU A 26 -3.09 17.04 -20.40
C GLU A 26 -3.66 17.45 -19.03
N SER A 27 -4.63 16.70 -18.53
CA SER A 27 -5.22 16.92 -17.20
C SER A 27 -4.17 16.81 -16.08
N PHE A 28 -3.24 15.87 -16.18
CA PHE A 28 -2.15 15.73 -15.22
C PHE A 28 -1.18 16.91 -15.32
N GLN A 29 -0.86 17.36 -16.53
CA GLN A 29 0.02 18.53 -16.74
C GLN A 29 -0.58 19.79 -16.11
N VAL A 30 -1.86 20.04 -16.31
CA VAL A 30 -2.58 21.17 -15.70
C VAL A 30 -2.54 21.09 -14.18
N THR A 31 -2.81 19.93 -13.62
CA THR A 31 -2.76 19.71 -12.18
C THR A 31 -1.36 19.97 -11.62
N LEU A 32 -0.33 19.46 -12.29
CA LEU A 32 1.06 19.65 -11.89
C LEU A 32 1.48 21.13 -11.93
N THR A 33 1.13 21.85 -12.99
CA THR A 33 1.40 23.28 -13.11
C THR A 33 0.70 24.07 -12.01
N THR A 34 -0.57 23.75 -11.72
CA THR A 34 -1.34 24.40 -10.65
C THR A 34 -0.68 24.15 -9.28
N LEU A 35 -0.27 22.92 -9.01
CA LEU A 35 0.40 22.56 -7.77
C LEU A 35 1.75 23.27 -7.63
N SER A 36 2.53 23.33 -8.71
CA SER A 36 3.81 24.06 -8.76
C SER A 36 3.65 25.53 -8.42
N GLN A 37 2.63 26.18 -8.97
CA GLN A 37 2.32 27.58 -8.67
C GLN A 37 1.88 27.77 -7.23
N HIS A 38 1.06 26.86 -6.70
CA HIS A 38 0.54 26.94 -5.34
C HIS A 38 1.65 26.74 -4.29
N GLU A 39 2.56 25.79 -4.52
CA GLU A 39 3.64 25.49 -3.59
C GLU A 39 4.91 26.33 -3.81
N GLY A 40 5.00 27.03 -4.92
CA GLY A 40 6.20 27.81 -5.28
C GLY A 40 7.43 26.94 -5.55
N ARG A 41 7.21 25.70 -6.01
CA ARG A 41 8.27 24.71 -6.29
C ARG A 41 8.32 24.37 -7.78
N PRO A 42 9.53 24.08 -8.35
CA PRO A 42 9.65 23.63 -9.73
C PRO A 42 8.90 22.33 -10.00
N GLU A 43 8.32 22.21 -11.19
CA GLU A 43 7.56 20.99 -11.58
C GLU A 43 8.42 19.72 -11.52
N ASP A 44 9.69 19.81 -11.92
CA ASP A 44 10.63 18.67 -11.91
C ASP A 44 10.83 18.11 -10.49
N GLU A 45 10.94 18.97 -9.50
CA GLU A 45 11.07 18.57 -8.10
C GLU A 45 9.79 17.92 -7.57
N LEU A 46 8.64 18.51 -7.90
CA LEU A 46 7.33 17.95 -7.55
C LEU A 46 7.10 16.58 -8.19
N ILE A 47 7.47 16.41 -9.47
CA ILE A 47 7.37 15.12 -10.16
C ILE A 47 8.19 14.06 -9.44
N GLN A 48 9.42 14.36 -9.05
CA GLN A 48 10.28 13.41 -8.35
C GLN A 48 9.69 12.99 -7.00
N ASP A 49 9.19 13.94 -6.22
CA ASP A 49 8.55 13.66 -4.95
C ASP A 49 7.27 12.82 -5.10
N LEU A 50 6.43 13.15 -6.08
CA LEU A 50 5.21 12.41 -6.37
C LEU A 50 5.50 10.99 -6.86
N LEU A 51 6.51 10.80 -7.72
CA LEU A 51 6.93 9.49 -8.17
C LEU A 51 7.50 8.64 -7.04
N ALA A 52 8.34 9.23 -6.18
CA ALA A 52 8.88 8.53 -5.02
C ALA A 52 7.77 8.10 -4.05
N ALA A 53 6.82 8.98 -3.76
CA ALA A 53 5.66 8.67 -2.92
C ALA A 53 4.78 7.59 -3.55
N GLY A 54 4.53 7.67 -4.86
CA GLY A 54 3.74 6.68 -5.59
C GLY A 54 4.40 5.30 -5.62
N LEU A 55 5.71 5.22 -5.82
CA LEU A 55 6.47 3.97 -5.77
C LEU A 55 6.46 3.34 -4.37
N THR A 56 6.66 4.15 -3.34
CA THR A 56 6.58 3.70 -1.95
C THR A 56 5.20 3.12 -1.64
N GLN A 57 4.14 3.79 -2.08
CA GLN A 57 2.76 3.32 -1.91
C GLN A 57 2.52 2.02 -2.70
N TYR A 58 3.01 1.91 -3.92
CA TYR A 58 2.88 0.71 -4.76
C TYR A 58 3.54 -0.50 -4.12
N TYR A 59 4.79 -0.38 -3.69
CA TYR A 59 5.51 -1.47 -3.02
C TYR A 59 4.90 -1.85 -1.68
N SER A 60 4.40 -0.88 -0.92
CA SER A 60 3.68 -1.16 0.33
C SER A 60 2.39 -1.94 0.08
N SER A 61 1.68 -1.63 -1.01
CA SER A 61 0.45 -2.34 -1.39
C SER A 61 0.72 -3.78 -1.78
N ASP A 62 1.80 -4.04 -2.53
CA ASP A 62 2.20 -5.40 -2.91
C ASP A 62 2.57 -6.23 -1.67
N ALA A 63 3.35 -5.68 -0.76
CA ALA A 63 3.72 -6.34 0.49
C ALA A 63 2.48 -6.67 1.35
N LEU A 64 1.52 -5.76 1.42
CA LEU A 64 0.26 -6.00 2.13
C LEU A 64 -0.59 -7.09 1.47
N LEU A 65 -0.61 -7.14 0.14
CA LEU A 65 -1.32 -8.19 -0.59
C LEU A 65 -0.69 -9.57 -0.33
N ASP A 66 0.64 -9.67 -0.35
CA ASP A 66 1.35 -10.89 0.00
C ASP A 66 1.02 -11.35 1.42
N GLN A 67 1.01 -10.43 2.39
CA GLN A 67 0.61 -10.73 3.77
C GLN A 67 -0.85 -11.19 3.85
N TRP A 68 -1.77 -10.55 3.11
CA TRP A 68 -3.17 -10.95 3.04
C TRP A 68 -3.34 -12.37 2.49
N GLU A 69 -2.55 -12.75 1.50
CA GLU A 69 -2.60 -14.09 0.92
C GLU A 69 -2.16 -15.18 1.90
N THR A 70 -1.37 -14.85 2.92
CA THR A 70 -1.00 -15.79 3.99
C THR A 70 -2.14 -16.08 4.96
N LEU A 71 -3.20 -15.28 4.98
CA LEU A 71 -4.34 -15.46 5.86
C LEU A 71 -5.18 -16.66 5.44
N SER A 72 -5.68 -17.42 6.43
CA SER A 72 -6.72 -18.42 6.20
C SER A 72 -8.04 -17.74 5.79
N PRO A 73 -9.00 -18.46 5.15
CA PRO A 73 -10.30 -17.89 4.82
C PRO A 73 -11.01 -17.24 6.02
N ARG A 74 -10.98 -17.87 7.19
CA ARG A 74 -11.58 -17.32 8.42
C ARG A 74 -10.82 -16.11 8.96
N GLU A 75 -9.52 -16.09 8.85
CA GLU A 75 -8.72 -14.92 9.20
C GLU A 75 -9.01 -13.73 8.28
N ARG A 76 -9.22 -13.97 6.98
CA ARG A 76 -9.64 -12.92 6.03
C ARG A 76 -11.02 -12.38 6.39
N ASP A 77 -11.98 -13.24 6.70
CA ASP A 77 -13.32 -12.82 7.14
C ASP A 77 -13.24 -11.94 8.38
N VAL A 78 -12.48 -12.35 9.39
CA VAL A 78 -12.31 -11.56 10.62
C VAL A 78 -11.59 -10.24 10.35
N ALA A 79 -10.51 -10.25 9.58
CA ALA A 79 -9.76 -9.04 9.23
C ALA A 79 -10.65 -8.01 8.50
N ALA A 80 -11.42 -8.45 7.51
CA ALA A 80 -12.35 -7.59 6.77
C ALA A 80 -13.41 -6.98 7.69
N LEU A 81 -14.02 -7.77 8.57
CA LEU A 81 -15.05 -7.28 9.49
C LEU A 81 -14.48 -6.33 10.54
N VAL A 82 -13.25 -6.55 11.00
CA VAL A 82 -12.53 -5.58 11.86
C VAL A 82 -12.33 -4.26 11.14
N CYS A 83 -11.90 -4.29 9.90
CA CYS A 83 -11.72 -3.07 9.08
C CYS A 83 -13.04 -2.34 8.82
N LEU A 84 -14.15 -3.05 8.74
CA LEU A 84 -15.50 -2.47 8.65
C LEU A 84 -16.04 -1.92 9.98
N GLY A 85 -15.33 -2.15 11.09
CA GLY A 85 -15.66 -1.58 12.39
C GLY A 85 -16.46 -2.47 13.33
N TYR A 86 -16.65 -3.74 13.00
CA TYR A 86 -17.38 -4.69 13.85
C TYR A 86 -16.57 -5.09 15.08
N THR A 87 -17.25 -5.26 16.20
CA THR A 87 -16.69 -5.80 17.44
C THR A 87 -16.52 -7.33 17.35
N ASN A 88 -15.72 -7.92 18.23
CA ASN A 88 -15.56 -9.38 18.29
C ASN A 88 -16.88 -10.12 18.51
N LYS A 89 -17.79 -9.52 19.29
CA LYS A 89 -19.14 -10.07 19.53
C LYS A 89 -19.95 -10.08 18.23
N GLU A 90 -19.97 -8.98 17.50
CA GLU A 90 -20.67 -8.85 16.22
C GLU A 90 -20.08 -9.77 15.15
N ILE A 91 -18.75 -9.88 15.10
CA ILE A 91 -18.04 -10.80 14.20
C ILE A 91 -18.43 -12.24 14.52
N GLY A 92 -18.48 -12.60 15.79
CA GLY A 92 -18.92 -13.91 16.25
C GLY A 92 -20.33 -14.26 15.76
N VAL A 93 -21.26 -13.32 15.85
CA VAL A 93 -22.63 -13.49 15.34
C VAL A 93 -22.63 -13.68 13.81
N LYS A 94 -21.91 -12.83 13.08
CA LYS A 94 -21.87 -12.89 11.61
C LYS A 94 -21.23 -14.16 11.06
N LEU A 95 -20.19 -14.64 11.71
CA LEU A 95 -19.43 -15.83 11.26
C LEU A 95 -19.85 -17.13 11.95
N HIS A 96 -20.84 -17.09 12.83
CA HIS A 96 -21.29 -18.22 13.64
C HIS A 96 -20.16 -18.87 14.47
N ILE A 97 -19.34 -18.02 15.09
CA ILE A 97 -18.25 -18.40 16.00
C ILE A 97 -18.38 -17.64 17.33
N SER A 98 -17.71 -18.13 18.36
CA SER A 98 -17.68 -17.41 19.63
C SER A 98 -16.85 -16.10 19.52
N PRO A 99 -17.12 -15.08 20.37
CA PRO A 99 -16.28 -13.89 20.44
C PRO A 99 -14.82 -14.21 20.76
N GLU A 100 -14.54 -15.21 21.56
CA GLU A 100 -13.19 -15.67 21.88
C GLU A 100 -12.49 -16.29 20.65
N THR A 101 -13.21 -17.04 19.83
CA THR A 101 -12.68 -17.55 18.56
C THR A 101 -12.39 -16.41 17.59
N ALA A 102 -13.28 -15.42 17.48
CA ALA A 102 -13.03 -14.22 16.69
C ALA A 102 -11.76 -13.48 17.14
N LYS A 103 -11.58 -13.33 18.46
CA LYS A 103 -10.38 -12.74 19.06
C LYS A 103 -9.11 -13.52 18.71
N THR A 104 -9.17 -14.85 18.70
CA THR A 104 -8.05 -15.71 18.32
C THR A 104 -7.67 -15.52 16.85
N HIS A 105 -8.64 -15.50 15.95
CA HIS A 105 -8.39 -15.23 14.54
C HIS A 105 -7.79 -13.82 14.34
N LEU A 106 -8.32 -12.81 15.03
CA LEU A 106 -7.74 -11.46 14.96
C LEU A 106 -6.29 -11.43 15.43
N ARG A 107 -5.98 -12.13 16.52
CA ARG A 107 -4.59 -12.24 16.99
C ARG A 107 -3.67 -12.82 15.91
N ASN A 108 -4.10 -13.88 15.26
CA ASN A 108 -3.33 -14.50 14.18
C ASN A 108 -3.13 -13.55 12.99
N VAL A 109 -4.17 -12.79 12.61
CA VAL A 109 -4.08 -11.73 11.59
C VAL A 109 -3.02 -10.70 11.98
N LEU A 110 -3.09 -10.19 13.20
CA LEU A 110 -2.14 -9.17 13.69
C LEU A 110 -0.68 -9.69 13.66
N ILE A 111 -0.46 -10.93 14.06
CA ILE A 111 0.86 -11.56 13.99
C ILE A 111 1.36 -11.61 12.54
N LYS A 112 0.52 -12.08 11.62
CA LYS A 112 0.88 -12.20 10.19
C LYS A 112 1.16 -10.87 9.51
N PHE A 113 0.50 -9.79 9.95
CA PHE A 113 0.74 -8.43 9.50
C PHE A 113 1.83 -7.68 10.31
N ASN A 114 2.42 -8.33 11.31
CA ASN A 114 3.38 -7.71 12.23
C ASN A 114 2.82 -6.44 12.90
N LEU A 115 1.56 -6.52 13.32
CA LEU A 115 0.82 -5.46 14.00
C LEU A 115 0.48 -5.87 15.44
N HIS A 116 0.16 -4.89 16.28
CA HIS A 116 -0.13 -5.11 17.69
C HIS A 116 -1.60 -4.85 18.07
N THR A 117 -2.30 -3.98 17.34
CA THR A 117 -3.66 -3.56 17.68
C THR A 117 -4.60 -3.63 16.48
N ARG A 118 -5.89 -3.77 16.77
CA ARG A 118 -6.92 -3.71 15.73
C ARG A 118 -6.98 -2.34 15.05
N SER A 119 -6.66 -1.27 15.77
CA SER A 119 -6.58 0.08 15.19
C SER A 119 -5.48 0.20 14.16
N GLU A 120 -4.32 -0.41 14.40
CA GLU A 120 -3.24 -0.49 13.41
C GLU A 120 -3.67 -1.26 12.17
N LEU A 121 -4.39 -2.37 12.31
CA LEU A 121 -4.91 -3.14 11.17
C LEU A 121 -5.88 -2.29 10.33
N ARG A 122 -6.81 -1.60 10.97
CA ARG A 122 -7.77 -0.71 10.29
C ARG A 122 -7.04 0.42 9.55
N LEU A 123 -6.02 1.00 10.14
CA LEU A 123 -5.22 2.06 9.52
C LEU A 123 -4.40 1.52 8.34
N THR A 124 -3.79 0.36 8.49
CA THR A 124 -2.96 -0.29 7.47
C THR A 124 -3.76 -0.63 6.22
N LEU A 125 -4.97 -1.14 6.39
CA LEU A 125 -5.86 -1.58 5.29
C LEU A 125 -6.96 -0.55 4.95
N LYS A 126 -6.82 0.70 5.37
CA LYS A 126 -7.87 1.74 5.23
C LYS A 126 -8.33 2.02 3.80
N HIS A 127 -7.48 1.75 2.81
CA HIS A 127 -7.77 1.98 1.39
C HIS A 127 -8.28 0.73 0.67
N TRP A 128 -8.43 -0.38 1.37
CA TRP A 128 -8.94 -1.62 0.80
C TRP A 128 -10.46 -1.62 0.79
N ASP A 129 -11.02 -2.24 -0.24
CA ASP A 129 -12.47 -2.40 -0.40
C ASP A 129 -12.92 -3.71 0.23
N PHE A 130 -13.71 -3.62 1.31
CA PHE A 130 -14.30 -4.75 2.01
C PHE A 130 -15.81 -4.84 1.79
N SER A 131 -16.35 -4.22 0.76
CA SER A 131 -17.79 -4.22 0.46
C SER A 131 -18.37 -5.64 0.30
N ALA A 132 -17.59 -6.59 -0.16
CA ALA A 132 -17.98 -8.00 -0.28
C ALA A 132 -18.36 -8.67 1.07
N TRP A 133 -17.90 -8.13 2.19
CA TRP A 133 -18.21 -8.60 3.54
C TRP A 133 -19.33 -7.82 4.22
N GLN A 134 -19.82 -6.77 3.61
CA GLN A 134 -21.02 -6.06 4.09
C GLN A 134 -22.27 -6.84 3.73
N PRO A 135 -23.29 -6.88 4.62
CA PRO A 135 -24.57 -7.51 4.29
C PRO A 135 -25.32 -6.77 3.20
#